data_193d3d8461473f88ff41b57daa032a47
#
_entry.id   193d3d8461473f88ff41b57daa032a47
#
_cell.length_a   1.000
_cell.length_b   1.000
_cell.length_c   1.000
_cell.angle_alpha   90.00
_cell.angle_beta   90.00
_cell.angle_gamma   90.00
#
_symmetry.space_group_name_H-M   'P 1'
#
loop_
_entity.id
_entity.type
_entity.pdbx_description
1 polymer ?
#
loop_
_entity_poly.entity_id
_entity_poly.type
_entity_poly.pdbx_seq_one_letter_code
_entity_poly.pdbx_strand_id
1 'polypeptide(L)'
;FSPVHIDDAVEELIRRGYIDDVDAANRWASSCVEERRYGARGIALRLVRRGIDPDLADRAARLAYEAAGLQEFEVALELAERRVGTEEFTNDDSRRRAVRRVAGFLARRGFGTEAIARVVRELSGDAI
;
A
#
# COMPACT_ATOMS: atom_id res chain seq x y z
N PHE A 1 -26.55 -13.00 38.42
CA PHE A 1 -25.34 -12.82 37.58
C PHE A 1 -24.09 -12.81 38.44
N SER A 2 -23.22 -13.73 38.18
CA SER A 2 -21.86 -13.74 38.76
C SER A 2 -21.02 -12.70 38.02
N PRO A 3 -20.19 -11.89 38.71
CA PRO A 3 -19.27 -10.97 38.04
C PRO A 3 -18.34 -11.65 37.03
N VAL A 4 -17.98 -12.89 37.29
CA VAL A 4 -17.12 -13.70 36.42
C VAL A 4 -17.76 -13.93 35.05
N HIS A 5 -19.06 -14.19 35.03
CA HIS A 5 -19.81 -14.39 33.78
C HIS A 5 -19.92 -13.12 32.96
N ILE A 6 -20.02 -11.95 33.60
CA ILE A 6 -20.08 -10.67 32.92
C ILE A 6 -18.73 -10.37 32.25
N ASP A 7 -17.63 -10.61 32.96
CA ASP A 7 -16.27 -10.41 32.43
C ASP A 7 -15.99 -11.31 31.23
N ASP A 8 -16.40 -12.60 31.31
CA ASP A 8 -16.23 -13.56 30.22
C ASP A 8 -17.02 -13.13 28.98
N ALA A 9 -18.25 -12.61 29.17
CA ALA A 9 -19.08 -12.13 28.07
C ALA A 9 -18.47 -10.92 27.39
N VAL A 10 -17.91 -9.98 28.18
CA VAL A 10 -17.24 -8.79 27.65
C VAL A 10 -15.97 -9.20 26.88
N GLU A 11 -15.17 -10.09 27.42
CA GLU A 11 -13.98 -10.61 26.75
C GLU A 11 -14.32 -11.27 25.43
N GLU A 12 -15.40 -12.04 25.38
CA GLU A 12 -15.85 -12.70 24.16
C GLU A 12 -16.30 -11.67 23.11
N LEU A 13 -16.99 -10.61 23.50
CA LEU A 13 -17.41 -9.56 22.60
C LEU A 13 -16.22 -8.81 22.01
N ILE A 14 -15.22 -8.51 22.85
CA ILE A 14 -13.99 -7.85 22.42
C ILE A 14 -13.24 -8.73 21.42
N ARG A 15 -13.13 -10.01 21.71
CA ARG A 15 -12.44 -10.95 20.84
C ARG A 15 -13.12 -11.08 19.49
N ARG A 16 -14.45 -11.16 19.45
CA ARG A 16 -15.23 -11.22 18.20
C ARG A 16 -15.06 -9.96 17.39
N GLY A 17 -15.10 -8.80 18.04
CA GLY A 17 -14.87 -7.53 17.36
C GLY A 17 -13.49 -7.45 16.73
N TYR A 18 -12.48 -7.95 17.44
CA TYR A 18 -11.12 -8.00 16.93
C TYR A 18 -10.99 -8.92 15.70
N ILE A 19 -11.60 -10.11 15.77
CA ILE A 19 -11.59 -11.05 14.65
C ILE A 19 -12.28 -10.44 13.42
N ASP A 20 -13.43 -9.77 13.63
CA ASP A 20 -14.15 -9.12 12.56
C ASP A 20 -13.34 -8.00 11.92
N ASP A 21 -12.58 -7.23 12.72
CA ASP A 21 -11.70 -6.18 12.24
C ASP A 21 -10.54 -6.76 11.42
N VAL A 22 -9.97 -7.88 11.85
CA VAL A 22 -8.92 -8.57 11.10
C VAL A 22 -9.44 -9.02 9.74
N ASP A 23 -10.61 -9.65 9.71
CA ASP A 23 -11.22 -10.11 8.46
C ASP A 23 -11.53 -8.96 7.52
N ALA A 24 -12.09 -7.87 8.04
CA ALA A 24 -12.40 -6.69 7.26
C ALA A 24 -11.12 -6.06 6.70
N ALA A 25 -10.10 -5.91 7.54
CA ALA A 25 -8.81 -5.33 7.12
C ALA A 25 -8.19 -6.16 5.99
N ASN A 26 -8.17 -7.47 6.14
CA ASN A 26 -7.59 -8.37 5.14
C ASN A 26 -8.34 -8.31 3.81
N ARG A 27 -9.67 -8.28 3.84
CA ARG A 27 -10.48 -8.17 2.62
C ARG A 27 -10.28 -6.83 1.92
N TRP A 28 -10.28 -5.75 2.67
CA TRP A 28 -10.07 -4.42 2.09
C TRP A 28 -8.68 -4.26 1.53
N ALA A 29 -7.66 -4.77 2.26
CA ALA A 29 -6.28 -4.72 1.79
C ALA A 29 -6.12 -5.51 0.48
N SER A 30 -6.70 -6.71 0.39
CA SER A 30 -6.65 -7.51 -0.82
C SER A 30 -7.29 -6.80 -2.00
N SER A 31 -8.44 -6.16 -1.80
CA SER A 31 -9.11 -5.36 -2.83
C SER A 31 -8.22 -4.21 -3.30
N CYS A 32 -7.54 -3.55 -2.37
CA CYS A 32 -6.64 -2.44 -2.70
C CYS A 32 -5.44 -2.90 -3.52
N VAL A 33 -4.89 -4.07 -3.21
CA VAL A 33 -3.78 -4.64 -3.99
C VAL A 33 -4.25 -4.98 -5.40
N GLU A 34 -5.45 -5.53 -5.55
CA GLU A 34 -6.02 -5.86 -6.86
C GLU A 34 -6.21 -4.61 -7.73
N GLU A 35 -6.50 -3.49 -7.13
CA GLU A 35 -6.64 -2.22 -7.87
C GLU A 35 -5.30 -1.73 -8.43
N ARG A 36 -4.19 -2.16 -7.87
CA ARG A 36 -2.82 -1.78 -8.30
C ARG A 36 -2.60 -0.28 -8.37
N ARG A 37 -2.99 0.43 -7.32
CA ARG A 37 -2.89 1.91 -7.26
C ARG A 37 -2.12 2.44 -6.08
N TYR A 38 -1.85 1.57 -5.09
CA TYR A 38 -1.27 2.00 -3.82
C TYR A 38 -0.18 1.06 -3.38
N GLY A 39 0.86 1.63 -2.74
CA GLY A 39 1.83 0.84 -2.00
C GLY A 39 1.24 0.39 -0.67
N ALA A 40 1.96 -0.47 0.05
CA ALA A 40 1.48 -1.03 1.31
C ALA A 40 1.13 0.06 2.33
N ARG A 41 1.97 1.09 2.45
CA ARG A 41 1.72 2.19 3.38
C ARG A 41 0.46 2.97 2.98
N GLY A 42 0.26 3.18 1.69
CA GLY A 42 -0.95 3.86 1.19
C GLY A 42 -2.21 3.06 1.50
N ILE A 43 -2.16 1.75 1.35
CA ILE A 43 -3.26 0.86 1.70
C ILE A 43 -3.54 0.94 3.20
N ALA A 44 -2.48 0.86 4.02
CA ALA A 44 -2.62 0.95 5.48
C ALA A 44 -3.29 2.25 5.91
N LEU A 45 -2.89 3.38 5.31
CA LEU A 45 -3.50 4.68 5.62
C LEU A 45 -4.99 4.71 5.26
N ARG A 46 -5.37 4.11 4.14
CA ARG A 46 -6.77 4.03 3.74
C ARG A 46 -7.58 3.21 4.74
N LEU A 47 -7.01 2.12 5.25
CA LEU A 47 -7.66 1.28 6.26
C LEU A 47 -7.82 2.03 7.59
N VAL A 48 -6.79 2.77 8.01
CA VAL A 48 -6.85 3.59 9.22
C VAL A 48 -7.97 4.62 9.12
N ARG A 49 -8.13 5.25 7.96
CA ARG A 49 -9.22 6.21 7.73
C ARG A 49 -10.60 5.57 7.84
N ARG A 50 -10.69 4.27 7.65
CA ARG A 50 -11.93 3.51 7.81
C ARG A 50 -12.11 2.97 9.23
N GLY A 51 -11.21 3.31 10.14
CA GLY A 51 -11.32 2.94 11.54
C GLY A 51 -10.54 1.70 11.95
N ILE A 52 -9.69 1.16 11.08
CA ILE A 52 -8.85 0.01 11.42
C ILE A 52 -7.64 0.49 12.23
N ASP A 53 -7.31 -0.24 13.29
CA ASP A 53 -6.12 0.02 14.09
C ASP A 53 -4.86 0.09 13.20
N PRO A 54 -3.95 1.07 13.41
CA PRO A 54 -2.77 1.23 12.55
C PRO A 54 -1.87 0.00 12.42
N ASP A 55 -1.63 -0.72 13.51
CA ASP A 55 -0.80 -1.93 13.47
C ASP A 55 -1.46 -3.03 12.65
N LEU A 56 -2.76 -3.19 12.81
CA LEU A 56 -3.54 -4.16 12.06
C LEU A 56 -3.61 -3.77 10.59
N ALA A 57 -3.78 -2.48 10.29
CA ALA A 57 -3.83 -1.97 8.93
C ALA A 57 -2.50 -2.22 8.20
N ASP A 58 -1.39 -1.94 8.87
CA ASP A 58 -0.06 -2.16 8.31
C ASP A 58 0.20 -3.63 7.99
N ARG A 59 -0.15 -4.49 8.94
CA ARG A 59 0.01 -5.93 8.77
C ARG A 59 -0.85 -6.46 7.62
N ALA A 60 -2.11 -6.04 7.55
CA ALA A 60 -3.02 -6.47 6.50
C ALA A 60 -2.53 -6.06 5.12
N ALA A 61 -2.00 -4.84 4.98
CA ALA A 61 -1.48 -4.34 3.72
C ALA A 61 -0.27 -5.17 3.25
N ARG A 62 0.65 -5.46 4.15
CA ARG A 62 1.83 -6.27 3.81
C ARG A 62 1.45 -7.70 3.44
N LEU A 63 0.56 -8.31 4.22
CA LEU A 63 0.08 -9.67 3.93
C LEU A 63 -0.64 -9.74 2.58
N ALA A 64 -1.39 -8.70 2.22
CA ALA A 64 -2.10 -8.67 0.96
C ALA A 64 -1.13 -8.66 -0.24
N TYR A 65 -0.03 -7.90 -0.14
CA TYR A 65 1.01 -7.93 -1.16
C TYR A 65 1.67 -9.31 -1.26
N GLU A 66 2.01 -9.92 -0.14
CA GLU A 66 2.59 -11.27 -0.10
C GLU A 66 1.64 -12.30 -0.71
N ALA A 67 0.38 -12.27 -0.32
CA ALA A 67 -0.62 -13.22 -0.80
C ALA A 67 -0.85 -13.10 -2.31
N ALA A 68 -0.73 -11.90 -2.85
CA ALA A 68 -0.86 -11.66 -4.28
C ALA A 68 0.41 -12.04 -5.06
N GLY A 69 1.51 -12.32 -4.37
CA GLY A 69 2.79 -12.60 -4.99
C GLY A 69 3.38 -11.39 -5.71
N LEU A 70 3.01 -10.18 -5.27
CA LEU A 70 3.45 -8.93 -5.88
C LEU A 70 4.45 -8.20 -5.00
N GLN A 71 5.41 -7.55 -5.62
CA GLN A 71 6.31 -6.61 -4.95
C GLN A 71 5.83 -5.19 -5.26
N GLU A 72 6.01 -4.28 -4.31
CA GLU A 72 5.65 -2.88 -4.52
C GLU A 72 6.30 -2.28 -5.76
N PHE A 73 7.53 -2.66 -6.04
CA PHE A 73 8.26 -2.19 -7.21
C PHE A 73 7.49 -2.49 -8.51
N GLU A 74 6.93 -3.68 -8.63
CA GLU A 74 6.20 -4.08 -9.84
C GLU A 74 4.99 -3.17 -10.09
N VAL A 75 4.22 -2.92 -9.03
CA VAL A 75 3.04 -2.05 -9.11
C VAL A 75 3.46 -0.60 -9.35
N ALA A 76 4.47 -0.16 -8.63
CA ALA A 76 5.00 1.21 -8.78
C ALA A 76 5.50 1.47 -10.19
N LEU A 77 6.24 0.53 -10.78
CA LEU A 77 6.76 0.67 -12.14
C LEU A 77 5.61 0.74 -13.16
N GLU A 78 4.61 -0.12 -12.99
CA GLU A 78 3.43 -0.12 -13.86
C GLU A 78 2.71 1.23 -13.82
N LEU A 79 2.51 1.79 -12.63
CA LEU A 79 1.89 3.10 -12.47
C LEU A 79 2.75 4.22 -13.07
N ALA A 80 4.06 4.14 -12.86
CA ALA A 80 5.00 5.12 -13.38
C ALA A 80 5.01 5.12 -14.91
N GLU A 81 5.03 3.96 -15.52
CA GLU A 81 5.02 3.81 -16.97
C GLU A 81 3.75 4.39 -17.60
N ARG A 82 2.60 4.15 -16.98
CA ARG A 82 1.33 4.74 -17.43
C ARG A 82 1.36 6.25 -17.33
N ARG A 83 1.96 6.77 -16.28
CA ARG A 83 1.96 8.20 -16.02
C ARG A 83 2.90 8.96 -16.94
N VAL A 84 4.06 8.38 -17.23
CA VAL A 84 5.01 8.93 -18.19
C VAL A 84 4.49 8.71 -19.61
N GLY A 85 3.80 7.59 -19.82
CA GLY A 85 3.19 7.27 -21.12
C GLY A 85 4.21 7.16 -22.23
N THR A 86 3.85 7.69 -23.38
CA THR A 86 4.72 7.70 -24.56
C THR A 86 5.41 9.05 -24.75
N GLU A 87 5.55 9.85 -23.69
CA GLU A 87 6.21 11.15 -23.79
C GLU A 87 7.64 11.00 -24.30
N GLU A 88 7.94 11.75 -25.34
CA GLU A 88 9.32 11.88 -25.81
C GLU A 88 9.92 13.09 -25.12
N PHE A 89 11.06 12.89 -24.48
CA PHE A 89 11.74 13.97 -23.78
C PHE A 89 12.69 14.66 -24.75
N THR A 90 12.59 15.98 -24.81
CA THR A 90 13.42 16.78 -25.70
C THR A 90 14.86 16.92 -25.18
N ASN A 91 15.06 16.75 -23.88
CA ASN A 91 16.37 16.82 -23.24
C ASN A 91 16.37 16.12 -21.89
N ASP A 92 17.55 16.02 -21.27
CA ASP A 92 17.72 15.37 -19.96
C ASP A 92 16.99 16.10 -18.85
N ASP A 93 16.87 17.43 -18.94
CA ASP A 93 16.18 18.21 -17.91
C ASP A 93 14.68 17.91 -17.86
N SER A 94 14.04 17.79 -19.04
CA SER A 94 12.61 17.44 -19.07
C SER A 94 12.40 16.00 -18.55
N ARG A 95 13.30 15.08 -18.85
CA ARG A 95 13.26 13.72 -18.30
C ARG A 95 13.38 13.74 -16.79
N ARG A 96 14.34 14.47 -16.24
CA ARG A 96 14.53 14.57 -14.78
C ARG A 96 13.31 15.14 -14.07
N ARG A 97 12.69 16.16 -14.68
CA ARG A 97 11.45 16.74 -14.10
C ARG A 97 10.32 15.71 -14.09
N ALA A 98 10.15 14.98 -15.17
CA ALA A 98 9.14 13.94 -15.26
C ALA A 98 9.37 12.84 -14.21
N VAL A 99 10.61 12.40 -14.06
CA VAL A 99 10.99 11.37 -13.08
C VAL A 99 10.69 11.86 -11.66
N ARG A 100 11.01 13.12 -11.35
CA ARG A 100 10.71 13.69 -10.03
C ARG A 100 9.20 13.76 -9.75
N ARG A 101 8.40 14.13 -10.75
CA ARG A 101 6.94 14.14 -10.60
C ARG A 101 6.41 12.74 -10.32
N VAL A 102 6.92 11.75 -11.01
CA VAL A 102 6.54 10.36 -10.80
C VAL A 102 6.93 9.90 -9.40
N ALA A 103 8.16 10.20 -8.95
CA ALA A 103 8.60 9.86 -7.61
C ALA A 103 7.68 10.47 -6.54
N GLY A 104 7.30 11.73 -6.69
CA GLY A 104 6.35 12.39 -5.80
C GLY A 104 4.97 11.74 -5.81
N PHE A 105 4.49 11.39 -6.99
CA PHE A 105 3.21 10.67 -7.14
C PHE A 105 3.23 9.34 -6.40
N LEU A 106 4.28 8.54 -6.58
CA LEU A 106 4.42 7.25 -5.92
C LEU A 106 4.53 7.39 -4.39
N ALA A 107 5.24 8.41 -3.93
CA ALA A 107 5.33 8.68 -2.49
C ALA A 107 3.95 8.98 -1.90
N ARG A 108 3.14 9.78 -2.58
CA ARG A 108 1.78 10.09 -2.15
C ARG A 108 0.86 8.87 -2.17
N ARG A 109 1.14 7.91 -3.05
CA ARG A 109 0.39 6.63 -3.10
C ARG A 109 0.92 5.61 -2.09
N GLY A 110 1.91 6.00 -1.28
CA GLY A 110 2.39 5.19 -0.16
C GLY A 110 3.35 4.08 -0.52
N PHE A 111 4.06 4.20 -1.65
CA PHE A 111 5.11 3.24 -1.98
C PHE A 111 6.36 3.51 -1.14
N GLY A 112 7.09 2.44 -0.81
CA GLY A 112 8.30 2.53 -0.02
C GLY A 112 9.45 3.21 -0.78
N THR A 113 10.40 3.76 -0.05
CA THR A 113 11.53 4.48 -0.64
C THR A 113 12.38 3.60 -1.54
N GLU A 114 12.55 2.32 -1.20
CA GLU A 114 13.31 1.38 -2.04
C GLU A 114 12.63 1.13 -3.37
N ALA A 115 11.30 0.94 -3.35
CA ALA A 115 10.53 0.73 -4.57
C ALA A 115 10.60 1.96 -5.47
N ILE A 116 10.45 3.16 -4.89
CA ILE A 116 10.53 4.41 -5.63
C ILE A 116 11.92 4.61 -6.23
N ALA A 117 12.96 4.39 -5.44
CA ALA A 117 14.34 4.52 -5.93
C ALA A 117 14.62 3.59 -7.10
N ARG A 118 14.10 2.37 -7.02
CA ARG A 118 14.28 1.40 -8.09
C ARG A 118 13.53 1.80 -9.36
N VAL A 119 12.31 2.34 -9.23
CA VAL A 119 11.55 2.88 -10.35
C VAL A 119 12.30 4.05 -11.01
N VAL A 120 12.84 4.95 -10.19
CA VAL A 120 13.61 6.09 -10.69
C VAL A 120 14.81 5.63 -11.51
N ARG A 121 15.52 4.61 -11.02
CA ARG A 121 16.66 4.04 -11.77
C ARG A 121 16.22 3.45 -13.11
N GLU A 122 15.12 2.71 -13.12
CA GLU A 122 14.59 2.14 -14.36
C GLU A 122 14.19 3.21 -15.38
N LEU A 123 13.50 4.25 -14.93
CA LEU A 123 13.05 5.33 -15.81
C LEU A 123 14.20 6.22 -16.29
N SER A 124 15.25 6.33 -15.51
CA SER A 124 16.43 7.12 -15.87
C SER A 124 17.38 6.37 -16.80
N GLY A 125 17.14 5.09 -17.02
CA GLY A 125 18.03 4.27 -17.83
C GLY A 125 19.32 3.84 -17.12
N ASP A 126 19.41 4.07 -15.81
CA ASP A 126 20.55 3.64 -15.00
C ASP A 126 20.33 2.20 -14.54
N ALA A 127 20.30 1.30 -15.50
CA ALA A 127 20.07 -0.10 -15.26
C ALA A 127 21.39 -0.77 -14.84
N ILE A 128 21.69 -0.73 -13.55
CA ILE A 128 22.74 -1.61 -13.00
C ILE A 128 22.39 -1.97 -11.57
#